data_fa697088000279750427c6adba1f49a4
#
_entry.id   fa697088000279750427c6adba1f49a4
#
_cell.length_a   1.000
_cell.length_b   1.000
_cell.length_c   1.000
_cell.angle_alpha   90.00
_cell.angle_beta   90.00
_cell.angle_gamma   90.00
#
_symmetry.space_group_name_H-M   'P 1'
#
loop_
_entity.id
_entity.type
_entity.pdbx_description
1 polymer ?
#
loop_
_entity_poly.entity_id
_entity_poly.type
_entity_poly.pdbx_seq_one_letter_code
_entity_poly.pdbx_strand_id
1 'polypeptide(L)'
;MRFAYENADTYLRWKAGTYVDLQGDAADELDDRIDEFHDWHRKNALPKYVRLAREAALRFDDGLSRPDLDWGYDALRGQARESVRKAAELAAPMLDRLTPAQVAQIERRLQDDNRQFQRDYLRGNERDRRRKRAKFVTDRLEDWVGKLSQAQMEQVREYAERMPLLDEWRERDRKRLQGEVLAVIRARQARERLPELIANWERGRDPAYARALQSWRDQYFQLLVDIDRSLSPEQRRRAHGNLRRYAEDFEALAAR
;
A
#
# COMPACT_ATOMS: atom_id res chain seq x y z
N MET A 1 4.83 12.84 -8.81
CA MET A 1 3.67 11.92 -8.78
C MET A 1 3.01 11.75 -10.15
N ARG A 2 2.71 12.84 -10.91
CA ARG A 2 1.99 12.81 -12.20
C ARG A 2 2.58 11.80 -13.19
N PHE A 3 3.89 11.89 -13.47
CA PHE A 3 4.56 10.96 -14.39
C PHE A 3 4.37 9.48 -14.02
N ALA A 4 4.44 9.13 -12.74
CA ALA A 4 4.26 7.75 -12.30
C ALA A 4 2.82 7.26 -12.48
N TYR A 5 1.83 8.14 -12.31
CA TYR A 5 0.43 7.82 -12.53
C TYR A 5 0.09 7.68 -14.01
N GLU A 6 0.61 8.58 -14.84
CA GLU A 6 0.40 8.57 -16.30
C GLU A 6 0.97 7.31 -16.97
N ASN A 7 1.97 6.66 -16.36
CA ASN A 7 2.55 5.40 -16.83
C ASN A 7 2.13 4.19 -15.98
N ALA A 8 1.09 4.33 -15.15
CA ALA A 8 0.66 3.25 -14.26
C ALA A 8 0.10 2.05 -15.03
N ASP A 9 -0.59 2.27 -16.14
CA ASP A 9 -1.08 1.26 -17.07
C ASP A 9 0.06 0.43 -17.64
N THR A 10 1.09 1.06 -18.17
CA THR A 10 2.31 0.41 -18.69
C THR A 10 3.00 -0.42 -17.61
N TYR A 11 3.10 0.13 -16.39
CA TYR A 11 3.64 -0.63 -15.26
C TYR A 11 2.78 -1.84 -14.89
N LEU A 12 1.45 -1.70 -14.90
CA LEU A 12 0.53 -2.79 -14.59
C LEU A 12 0.61 -3.92 -15.63
N ARG A 13 0.68 -3.59 -16.94
CA ARG A 13 0.90 -4.57 -18.02
C ARG A 13 2.20 -5.34 -17.83
N TRP A 14 3.28 -4.61 -17.64
CA TRP A 14 4.59 -5.23 -17.39
C TRP A 14 4.53 -6.13 -16.13
N LYS A 15 3.94 -5.64 -15.06
CA LYS A 15 3.84 -6.40 -13.80
C LYS A 15 3.00 -7.65 -13.96
N ALA A 16 1.85 -7.60 -14.63
CA ALA A 16 1.01 -8.77 -14.91
C ALA A 16 1.78 -9.82 -15.73
N GLY A 17 2.50 -9.40 -16.77
CA GLY A 17 3.34 -10.27 -17.58
C GLY A 17 4.47 -10.98 -16.80
N THR A 18 4.89 -10.44 -15.64
CA THR A 18 5.84 -11.17 -14.77
C THR A 18 5.21 -12.35 -14.03
N TYR A 19 3.88 -12.43 -13.95
CA TYR A 19 3.16 -13.51 -13.25
C TYR A 19 2.67 -14.60 -14.17
N VAL A 20 2.19 -14.22 -15.35
CA VAL A 20 1.62 -15.16 -16.32
C VAL A 20 1.90 -14.67 -17.73
N ASP A 21 2.28 -15.60 -18.60
CA ASP A 21 2.44 -15.35 -20.02
C ASP A 21 1.08 -15.51 -20.71
N LEU A 22 0.50 -14.40 -21.15
CA LEU A 22 -0.73 -14.34 -21.92
C LEU A 22 -0.38 -13.97 -23.37
N GLN A 23 -1.05 -14.61 -24.36
CA GLN A 23 -0.80 -14.41 -25.77
C GLN A 23 -2.12 -14.18 -26.53
N GLY A 24 -2.04 -13.46 -27.66
CA GLY A 24 -3.19 -13.20 -28.53
C GLY A 24 -4.34 -12.52 -27.78
N ASP A 25 -5.55 -12.93 -28.06
CA ASP A 25 -6.78 -12.34 -27.51
C ASP A 25 -6.78 -12.20 -25.96
N ALA A 26 -6.07 -13.09 -25.25
CA ALA A 26 -5.98 -13.00 -23.79
C ALA A 26 -5.03 -11.87 -23.32
N ALA A 27 -4.00 -11.55 -24.11
CA ALA A 27 -3.14 -10.40 -23.84
C ALA A 27 -3.87 -9.10 -24.15
N ASP A 28 -4.59 -9.03 -25.27
CA ASP A 28 -5.39 -7.88 -25.65
C ASP A 28 -6.50 -7.61 -24.62
N GLU A 29 -7.18 -8.65 -24.13
CA GLU A 29 -8.17 -8.51 -23.07
C GLU A 29 -7.56 -7.98 -21.76
N LEU A 30 -6.34 -8.42 -21.38
CA LEU A 30 -5.65 -7.88 -20.22
C LEU A 30 -5.41 -6.38 -20.36
N ASP A 31 -4.97 -5.96 -21.54
CA ASP A 31 -4.72 -4.55 -21.85
C ASP A 31 -6.00 -3.73 -21.73
N ASP A 32 -7.10 -4.19 -22.31
CA ASP A 32 -8.43 -3.56 -22.20
C ASP A 32 -8.89 -3.43 -20.72
N ARG A 33 -8.68 -4.48 -19.89
CA ARG A 33 -9.05 -4.45 -18.47
C ARG A 33 -8.18 -3.49 -17.66
N ILE A 34 -6.91 -3.37 -18.00
CA ILE A 34 -6.01 -2.40 -17.35
C ILE A 34 -6.44 -0.98 -17.71
N ASP A 35 -6.78 -0.72 -18.99
CA ASP A 35 -7.27 0.58 -19.43
C ASP A 35 -8.61 0.93 -18.78
N GLU A 36 -9.55 -0.02 -18.70
CA GLU A 36 -10.81 0.15 -17.98
C GLU A 36 -10.60 0.48 -16.50
N PHE A 37 -9.66 -0.21 -15.85
CA PHE A 37 -9.30 0.08 -14.46
C PHE A 37 -8.69 1.47 -14.29
N HIS A 38 -7.78 1.86 -15.16
CA HIS A 38 -7.10 3.15 -15.10
C HIS A 38 -8.09 4.30 -15.31
N ASP A 39 -9.00 4.15 -16.28
CA ASP A 39 -10.09 5.09 -16.54
C ASP A 39 -11.06 5.19 -15.36
N TRP A 40 -11.48 4.06 -14.81
CA TRP A 40 -12.33 4.03 -13.62
C TRP A 40 -11.64 4.71 -12.43
N HIS A 41 -10.37 4.41 -12.20
CA HIS A 41 -9.59 4.98 -11.09
C HIS A 41 -9.47 6.50 -11.25
N ARG A 42 -9.24 6.98 -12.47
CA ARG A 42 -9.19 8.42 -12.77
C ARG A 42 -10.51 9.11 -12.47
N LYS A 43 -11.61 8.54 -12.91
CA LYS A 43 -12.95 9.13 -12.79
C LYS A 43 -13.54 9.00 -11.38
N ASN A 44 -13.25 7.93 -10.67
CA ASN A 44 -13.93 7.60 -9.41
C ASN A 44 -13.04 7.70 -8.17
N ALA A 45 -11.75 7.36 -8.26
CA ALA A 45 -10.84 7.36 -7.12
C ALA A 45 -10.11 8.70 -6.97
N LEU A 46 -9.53 9.26 -8.05
CA LEU A 46 -8.78 10.52 -7.98
C LEU A 46 -9.57 11.68 -7.38
N PRO A 47 -10.86 11.93 -7.73
CA PRO A 47 -11.62 13.00 -7.09
C PRO A 47 -11.80 12.82 -5.58
N LYS A 48 -11.80 11.57 -5.10
CA LYS A 48 -11.85 11.28 -3.66
C LYS A 48 -10.50 11.59 -3.00
N TYR A 49 -9.36 11.24 -3.65
CA TYR A 49 -8.03 11.60 -3.16
C TYR A 49 -7.82 13.12 -3.13
N VAL A 50 -8.36 13.88 -4.11
CA VAL A 50 -8.36 15.34 -4.08
C VAL A 50 -9.03 15.86 -2.80
N ARG A 51 -10.27 15.38 -2.53
CA ARG A 51 -10.99 15.78 -1.31
C ARG A 51 -10.24 15.41 -0.04
N LEU A 52 -9.69 14.19 0.02
CA LEU A 52 -8.91 13.75 1.18
C LEU A 52 -7.66 14.60 1.40
N ALA A 53 -6.93 14.95 0.34
CA ALA A 53 -5.73 15.77 0.45
C ALA A 53 -6.07 17.20 0.90
N ARG A 54 -7.16 17.78 0.39
CA ARG A 54 -7.64 19.11 0.84
C ARG A 54 -8.09 19.09 2.29
N GLU A 55 -8.87 18.10 2.68
CA GLU A 55 -9.33 17.92 4.07
C GLU A 55 -8.13 17.70 5.03
N ALA A 56 -7.16 16.87 4.64
CA ALA A 56 -5.94 16.68 5.41
C ALA A 56 -5.17 17.99 5.58
N ALA A 57 -5.06 18.82 4.54
CA ALA A 57 -4.39 20.11 4.62
C ALA A 57 -5.06 21.04 5.64
N LEU A 58 -6.41 21.06 5.68
CA LEU A 58 -7.17 21.86 6.65
C LEU A 58 -7.01 21.33 8.08
N ARG A 59 -7.08 20.00 8.27
CA ARG A 59 -6.96 19.37 9.60
C ARG A 59 -5.57 19.53 10.21
N PHE A 60 -4.53 19.58 9.39
CA PHE A 60 -3.14 19.67 9.86
C PHE A 60 -2.64 21.12 9.98
N ASP A 61 -3.49 22.11 9.73
CA ASP A 61 -3.10 23.51 9.78
C ASP A 61 -2.69 23.93 11.21
N ASP A 62 -3.43 23.46 12.22
CA ASP A 62 -3.16 23.70 13.65
C ASP A 62 -2.27 22.62 14.29
N GLY A 63 -1.66 21.73 13.51
CA GLY A 63 -0.87 20.60 13.99
C GLY A 63 -1.57 19.27 13.84
N LEU A 64 -0.79 18.19 14.01
CA LEU A 64 -1.25 16.82 13.80
C LEU A 64 -1.81 16.23 15.10
N SER A 65 -3.05 15.77 15.08
CA SER A 65 -3.66 15.07 16.20
C SER A 65 -3.87 13.58 15.93
N ARG A 66 -4.07 12.79 17.00
CA ARG A 66 -4.38 11.37 16.86
C ARG A 66 -5.69 11.13 16.09
N PRO A 67 -6.81 11.84 16.34
CA PRO A 67 -8.02 11.71 15.54
C PRO A 67 -7.82 11.97 14.04
N ASP A 68 -6.96 12.93 13.66
CA ASP A 68 -6.67 13.21 12.24
C ASP A 68 -5.94 12.06 11.58
N LEU A 69 -5.00 11.43 12.28
CA LEU A 69 -4.30 10.25 11.78
C LEU A 69 -5.22 9.04 11.64
N ASP A 70 -6.10 8.80 12.61
CA ASP A 70 -7.11 7.73 12.51
C ASP A 70 -8.06 7.98 11.34
N TRP A 71 -8.57 9.21 11.20
CA TRP A 71 -9.41 9.61 10.05
C TRP A 71 -8.70 9.39 8.71
N GLY A 72 -7.47 9.89 8.57
CA GLY A 72 -6.70 9.76 7.33
C GLY A 72 -6.41 8.31 6.97
N TYR A 73 -6.05 7.50 7.96
CA TYR A 73 -5.82 6.07 7.78
C TYR A 73 -7.08 5.33 7.31
N ASP A 74 -8.22 5.56 7.96
CA ASP A 74 -9.48 4.89 7.61
C ASP A 74 -9.97 5.33 6.24
N ALA A 75 -9.85 6.62 5.91
CA ALA A 75 -10.21 7.16 4.62
C ALA A 75 -9.35 6.56 3.49
N LEU A 76 -8.02 6.54 3.64
CA LEU A 76 -7.12 5.93 2.65
C LEU A 76 -7.34 4.42 2.51
N ARG A 77 -7.57 3.73 3.62
CA ARG A 77 -7.88 2.30 3.63
C ARG A 77 -9.19 1.99 2.92
N GLY A 78 -10.21 2.84 3.09
CA GLY A 78 -11.48 2.74 2.36
C GLY A 78 -11.28 2.86 0.85
N GLN A 79 -10.50 3.86 0.40
CA GLN A 79 -10.17 4.02 -1.01
C GLN A 79 -9.34 2.86 -1.58
N ALA A 80 -8.38 2.36 -0.81
CA ALA A 80 -7.61 1.19 -1.22
C ALA A 80 -8.50 -0.05 -1.42
N ARG A 81 -9.44 -0.31 -0.49
CA ARG A 81 -10.40 -1.41 -0.61
C ARG A 81 -11.28 -1.31 -1.85
N GLU A 82 -11.79 -0.12 -2.14
CA GLU A 82 -12.61 0.13 -3.33
C GLU A 82 -11.80 -0.13 -4.61
N SER A 83 -10.57 0.38 -4.67
CA SER A 83 -9.69 0.20 -5.84
C SER A 83 -9.30 -1.25 -6.07
N VAL A 84 -8.91 -2.00 -5.02
CA VAL A 84 -8.54 -3.41 -5.18
C VAL A 84 -9.76 -4.29 -5.48
N ARG A 85 -10.95 -3.95 -4.98
CA ARG A 85 -12.21 -4.60 -5.34
C ARG A 85 -12.48 -4.45 -6.84
N LYS A 86 -12.44 -3.21 -7.36
CA LYS A 86 -12.65 -2.93 -8.79
C LYS A 86 -11.63 -3.66 -9.66
N ALA A 87 -10.36 -3.64 -9.29
CA ALA A 87 -9.33 -4.38 -10.02
C ALA A 87 -9.60 -5.90 -10.04
N ALA A 88 -10.04 -6.46 -8.91
CA ALA A 88 -10.41 -7.87 -8.82
C ALA A 88 -11.64 -8.21 -9.66
N GLU A 89 -12.67 -7.34 -9.69
CA GLU A 89 -13.86 -7.51 -10.54
C GLU A 89 -13.49 -7.57 -12.03
N LEU A 90 -12.58 -6.71 -12.47
CA LEU A 90 -12.13 -6.67 -13.86
C LEU A 90 -11.24 -7.87 -14.23
N ALA A 91 -10.36 -8.30 -13.32
CA ALA A 91 -9.46 -9.42 -13.56
C ALA A 91 -10.15 -10.79 -13.44
N ALA A 92 -11.19 -10.92 -12.63
CA ALA A 92 -11.81 -12.19 -12.27
C ALA A 92 -12.27 -13.02 -13.47
N PRO A 93 -12.92 -12.46 -14.53
CA PRO A 93 -13.31 -13.24 -15.71
C PRO A 93 -12.13 -13.91 -16.43
N MET A 94 -11.00 -13.24 -16.48
CA MET A 94 -9.78 -13.78 -17.08
C MET A 94 -9.16 -14.86 -16.22
N LEU A 95 -9.12 -14.65 -14.89
CA LEU A 95 -8.57 -15.59 -13.93
C LEU A 95 -9.34 -16.91 -13.91
N ASP A 96 -10.65 -16.91 -14.14
CA ASP A 96 -11.47 -18.12 -14.23
C ASP A 96 -11.18 -18.96 -15.49
N ARG A 97 -10.57 -18.36 -16.52
CA ARG A 97 -10.23 -19.04 -17.78
C ARG A 97 -8.77 -19.49 -17.86
N LEU A 98 -7.95 -19.19 -16.86
CA LEU A 98 -6.55 -19.60 -16.85
C LEU A 98 -6.41 -21.11 -16.94
N THR A 99 -5.45 -21.55 -17.74
CA THR A 99 -5.07 -22.97 -17.80
C THR A 99 -4.32 -23.39 -16.55
N PRO A 100 -4.29 -24.70 -16.21
CA PRO A 100 -3.48 -25.18 -15.09
C PRO A 100 -2.00 -24.79 -15.20
N ALA A 101 -1.44 -24.73 -16.41
CA ALA A 101 -0.06 -24.30 -16.64
C ALA A 101 0.15 -22.83 -16.29
N GLN A 102 -0.78 -21.96 -16.65
CA GLN A 102 -0.74 -20.53 -16.31
C GLN A 102 -0.91 -20.30 -14.80
N VAL A 103 -1.81 -21.03 -14.13
CA VAL A 103 -1.94 -20.98 -12.66
C VAL A 103 -0.63 -21.43 -12.00
N ALA A 104 0.05 -22.45 -12.52
CA ALA A 104 1.35 -22.87 -12.02
C ALA A 104 2.46 -21.82 -12.26
N GLN A 105 2.38 -21.02 -13.32
CA GLN A 105 3.29 -19.88 -13.50
C GLN A 105 3.10 -18.83 -12.41
N ILE A 106 1.84 -18.44 -12.13
CA ILE A 106 1.51 -17.50 -11.05
C ILE A 106 2.04 -18.02 -9.72
N GLU A 107 1.81 -19.29 -9.41
CA GLU A 107 2.28 -19.88 -8.15
C GLU A 107 3.81 -19.83 -8.01
N ARG A 108 4.54 -20.19 -9.06
CA ARG A 108 6.02 -20.09 -9.06
C ARG A 108 6.46 -18.64 -8.84
N ARG A 109 5.83 -17.67 -9.50
CA ARG A 109 6.16 -16.26 -9.32
C ARG A 109 5.91 -15.80 -7.89
N LEU A 110 4.79 -16.17 -7.28
CA LEU A 110 4.49 -15.88 -5.88
C LEU A 110 5.53 -16.48 -4.92
N GLN A 111 6.02 -17.69 -5.21
CA GLN A 111 7.10 -18.31 -4.44
C GLN A 111 8.43 -17.55 -4.58
N ASP A 112 8.75 -17.06 -5.79
CA ASP A 112 9.93 -16.21 -6.00
C ASP A 112 9.84 -14.90 -5.23
N ASP A 113 8.69 -14.24 -5.28
CA ASP A 113 8.42 -13.02 -4.53
C ASP A 113 8.50 -13.27 -3.01
N ASN A 114 8.07 -14.44 -2.52
CA ASN A 114 8.21 -14.82 -1.11
C ASN A 114 9.68 -15.05 -0.74
N ARG A 115 10.47 -15.69 -1.61
CA ARG A 115 11.92 -15.81 -1.39
C ARG A 115 12.62 -14.45 -1.37
N GLN A 116 12.20 -13.52 -2.24
CA GLN A 116 12.72 -12.16 -2.22
C GLN A 116 12.36 -11.45 -0.90
N PHE A 117 11.09 -11.54 -0.48
CA PHE A 117 10.64 -10.97 0.80
C PHE A 117 11.49 -11.47 1.99
N GLN A 118 11.76 -12.79 2.04
CA GLN A 118 12.61 -13.37 3.08
C GLN A 118 14.02 -12.77 3.07
N ARG A 119 14.62 -12.61 1.88
CA ARG A 119 15.95 -11.99 1.75
C ARG A 119 15.97 -10.56 2.25
N ASP A 120 14.93 -9.78 1.93
CA ASP A 120 14.89 -8.35 2.20
C ASP A 120 14.56 -8.04 3.67
N TYR A 121 13.66 -8.81 4.28
CA TYR A 121 13.06 -8.48 5.57
C TYR A 121 13.38 -9.45 6.70
N LEU A 122 13.69 -10.73 6.42
CA LEU A 122 13.90 -11.73 7.45
C LEU A 122 15.39 -12.07 7.68
N ARG A 123 16.30 -11.60 6.82
CA ARG A 123 17.73 -11.80 7.00
C ARG A 123 18.31 -10.78 7.99
N GLY A 124 19.34 -11.25 8.69
CA GLY A 124 20.06 -10.47 9.68
C GLY A 124 19.53 -10.69 11.10
N ASN A 125 20.27 -10.19 12.06
CA ASN A 125 19.86 -10.24 13.46
C ASN A 125 18.81 -9.16 13.76
N GLU A 126 18.20 -9.24 14.93
CA GLU A 126 17.16 -8.31 15.37
C GLU A 126 17.63 -6.84 15.38
N ARG A 127 18.86 -6.59 15.83
CA ARG A 127 19.45 -5.25 15.87
C ARG A 127 19.57 -4.64 14.47
N ASP A 128 19.99 -5.42 13.48
CA ASP A 128 20.11 -4.95 12.09
C ASP A 128 18.74 -4.65 11.49
N ARG A 129 17.73 -5.48 11.77
CA ARG A 129 16.35 -5.27 11.31
C ARG A 129 15.74 -4.01 11.95
N ARG A 130 15.97 -3.77 13.25
CA ARG A 130 15.55 -2.54 13.94
C ARG A 130 16.23 -1.29 13.35
N ARG A 131 17.52 -1.36 13.07
CA ARG A 131 18.27 -0.27 12.43
C ARG A 131 17.73 0.05 11.02
N LYS A 132 17.44 -0.97 10.21
CA LYS A 132 16.79 -0.80 8.90
C LYS A 132 15.43 -0.13 9.03
N ARG A 133 14.63 -0.52 10.03
CA ARG A 133 13.34 0.11 10.33
C ARG A 133 13.51 1.58 10.71
N ALA A 134 14.42 1.90 11.63
CA ALA A 134 14.68 3.28 12.02
C ALA A 134 15.07 4.13 10.80
N LYS A 135 15.98 3.63 9.97
CA LYS A 135 16.36 4.31 8.73
C LYS A 135 15.16 4.54 7.81
N PHE A 136 14.33 3.51 7.58
CA PHE A 136 13.14 3.63 6.74
C PHE A 136 12.18 4.71 7.25
N VAL A 137 11.93 4.75 8.57
CA VAL A 137 11.05 5.76 9.19
C VAL A 137 11.67 7.15 9.07
N THR A 138 12.99 7.27 9.33
CA THR A 138 13.72 8.55 9.15
C THR A 138 13.59 9.05 7.72
N ASP A 139 13.93 8.23 6.72
CA ASP A 139 13.86 8.61 5.30
C ASP A 139 12.43 9.09 4.93
N ARG A 140 11.38 8.39 5.42
CA ARG A 140 9.98 8.78 5.16
C ARG A 140 9.59 10.10 5.82
N LEU A 141 10.02 10.34 7.03
CA LEU A 141 9.78 11.62 7.70
C LEU A 141 10.54 12.75 6.99
N GLU A 142 11.79 12.53 6.60
CA GLU A 142 12.60 13.53 5.88
C GLU A 142 12.03 13.87 4.49
N ASP A 143 11.41 12.93 3.80
CA ASP A 143 10.66 13.18 2.55
C ASP A 143 9.57 14.25 2.78
N TRP A 144 8.91 14.22 3.95
CA TRP A 144 7.80 15.10 4.28
C TRP A 144 8.23 16.43 4.90
N VAL A 145 9.09 16.37 5.89
CA VAL A 145 9.43 17.55 6.72
C VAL A 145 10.83 18.11 6.45
N GLY A 146 11.65 17.42 5.66
CA GLY A 146 13.05 17.73 5.49
C GLY A 146 13.90 17.12 6.59
N LYS A 147 15.18 17.53 6.67
CA LYS A 147 16.17 16.95 7.58
C LYS A 147 15.69 16.98 9.03
N LEU A 148 15.74 15.80 9.68
CA LEU A 148 15.39 15.67 11.09
C LEU A 148 16.50 16.22 12.00
N SER A 149 16.10 16.82 13.11
CA SER A 149 17.01 17.19 14.20
C SER A 149 17.53 15.94 14.92
N GLN A 150 18.59 16.09 15.72
CA GLN A 150 19.12 15.00 16.52
C GLN A 150 18.07 14.45 17.50
N ALA A 151 17.27 15.31 18.13
CA ALA A 151 16.19 14.92 19.04
C ALA A 151 15.09 14.12 18.31
N GLN A 152 14.70 14.55 17.11
CA GLN A 152 13.72 13.81 16.27
C GLN A 152 14.27 12.45 15.82
N MET A 153 15.55 12.37 15.45
CA MET A 153 16.20 11.10 15.12
C MET A 153 16.25 10.14 16.33
N GLU A 154 16.41 10.68 17.55
CA GLU A 154 16.37 9.87 18.77
C GLU A 154 14.97 9.29 19.00
N GLN A 155 13.91 10.08 18.87
CA GLN A 155 12.52 9.61 18.96
C GLN A 155 12.25 8.47 17.96
N VAL A 156 12.76 8.57 16.73
CA VAL A 156 12.63 7.49 15.73
C VAL A 156 13.39 6.24 16.16
N ARG A 157 14.58 6.37 16.73
CA ARG A 157 15.37 5.23 17.25
C ARG A 157 14.64 4.52 18.38
N GLU A 158 14.18 5.27 19.39
CA GLU A 158 13.43 4.73 20.52
C GLU A 158 12.16 4.00 20.06
N TYR A 159 11.43 4.58 19.12
CA TYR A 159 10.30 3.92 18.48
C TYR A 159 10.71 2.60 17.82
N ALA A 160 11.76 2.58 17.02
CA ALA A 160 12.22 1.39 16.32
C ALA A 160 12.70 0.28 17.27
N GLU A 161 13.29 0.65 18.42
CA GLU A 161 13.71 -0.29 19.45
C GLU A 161 12.54 -0.91 20.21
N ARG A 162 11.51 -0.13 20.54
CA ARG A 162 10.32 -0.61 21.27
C ARG A 162 9.39 -1.49 20.44
N MET A 163 9.32 -1.26 19.12
CA MET A 163 8.35 -1.95 18.28
C MET A 163 8.72 -3.39 18.01
N PRO A 164 7.75 -4.33 18.10
CA PRO A 164 7.99 -5.70 17.70
C PRO A 164 8.31 -5.80 16.21
N LEU A 165 9.13 -6.75 15.83
CA LEU A 165 9.36 -7.10 14.43
C LEU A 165 8.16 -7.92 13.95
N LEU A 166 7.46 -7.41 12.94
CA LEU A 166 6.22 -8.01 12.43
C LEU A 166 6.45 -8.85 11.15
N ASP A 167 7.71 -8.93 10.69
CA ASP A 167 8.00 -9.43 9.35
C ASP A 167 7.69 -10.92 9.18
N GLU A 168 7.88 -11.75 10.23
CA GLU A 168 7.52 -13.18 10.21
C GLU A 168 5.99 -13.38 10.15
N TRP A 169 5.22 -12.56 10.89
CA TRP A 169 3.76 -12.57 10.79
C TRP A 169 3.28 -12.09 9.43
N ARG A 170 3.90 -11.04 8.92
CA ARG A 170 3.61 -10.49 7.59
C ARG A 170 3.87 -11.53 6.50
N GLU A 171 4.94 -12.30 6.59
CA GLU A 171 5.24 -13.39 5.67
C GLU A 171 4.14 -14.46 5.71
N ARG A 172 3.74 -14.90 6.91
CA ARG A 172 2.67 -15.92 7.07
C ARG A 172 1.34 -15.42 6.51
N ASP A 173 0.94 -14.19 6.85
CA ASP A 173 -0.32 -13.61 6.37
C ASP A 173 -0.32 -13.42 4.85
N ARG A 174 0.81 -13.01 4.27
CA ARG A 174 1.01 -12.94 2.82
C ARG A 174 0.82 -14.29 2.14
N LYS A 175 1.44 -15.35 2.66
CA LYS A 175 1.31 -16.71 2.13
C LYS A 175 -0.12 -17.25 2.28
N ARG A 176 -0.80 -16.94 3.40
CA ARG A 176 -2.20 -17.28 3.61
C ARG A 176 -3.07 -16.67 2.50
N LEU A 177 -2.99 -15.36 2.30
CA LEU A 177 -3.78 -14.66 1.29
C LEU A 177 -3.48 -15.17 -0.13
N GLN A 178 -2.21 -15.42 -0.46
CA GLN A 178 -1.83 -16.01 -1.75
C GLN A 178 -2.45 -17.40 -1.95
N GLY A 179 -2.46 -18.23 -0.91
CA GLY A 179 -3.09 -19.56 -0.94
C GLY A 179 -4.60 -19.47 -1.17
N GLU A 180 -5.29 -18.55 -0.50
CA GLU A 180 -6.72 -18.32 -0.68
C GLU A 180 -7.05 -17.85 -2.10
N VAL A 181 -6.27 -16.90 -2.65
CA VAL A 181 -6.42 -16.43 -4.03
C VAL A 181 -6.22 -17.57 -5.03
N LEU A 182 -5.14 -18.35 -4.88
CA LEU A 182 -4.88 -19.49 -5.76
C LEU A 182 -5.98 -20.56 -5.68
N ALA A 183 -6.54 -20.81 -4.49
CA ALA A 183 -7.65 -21.76 -4.31
C ALA A 183 -8.90 -21.28 -5.08
N VAL A 184 -9.22 -20.00 -5.02
CA VAL A 184 -10.35 -19.39 -5.74
C VAL A 184 -10.14 -19.48 -7.26
N ILE A 185 -8.94 -19.20 -7.76
CA ILE A 185 -8.61 -19.31 -9.19
C ILE A 185 -8.69 -20.76 -9.66
N ARG A 186 -8.12 -21.72 -8.93
CA ARG A 186 -8.19 -23.16 -9.26
C ARG A 186 -9.62 -23.70 -9.29
N ALA A 187 -10.47 -23.20 -8.42
CA ALA A 187 -11.89 -23.55 -8.37
C ALA A 187 -12.71 -22.86 -9.48
N ARG A 188 -12.13 -21.94 -10.26
CA ARG A 188 -12.82 -21.09 -11.26
C ARG A 188 -13.99 -20.30 -10.63
N GLN A 189 -13.74 -19.75 -9.44
CA GLN A 189 -14.70 -18.96 -8.65
C GLN A 189 -14.23 -17.51 -8.47
N ALA A 190 -13.35 -17.02 -9.35
CA ALA A 190 -12.79 -15.68 -9.19
C ALA A 190 -13.88 -14.62 -9.30
N ARG A 191 -14.83 -14.73 -10.23
CA ARG A 191 -15.94 -13.77 -10.37
C ARG A 191 -16.77 -13.63 -9.10
N GLU A 192 -17.03 -14.74 -8.41
CA GLU A 192 -17.90 -14.74 -7.23
C GLU A 192 -17.16 -14.32 -5.95
N ARG A 193 -15.89 -14.71 -5.81
CA ARG A 193 -15.22 -14.68 -4.51
C ARG A 193 -14.04 -13.70 -4.44
N LEU A 194 -13.34 -13.47 -5.56
CA LEU A 194 -12.10 -12.72 -5.53
C LEU A 194 -12.30 -11.24 -5.12
N PRO A 195 -13.31 -10.49 -5.62
CA PRO A 195 -13.50 -9.10 -5.24
C PRO A 195 -13.67 -8.91 -3.73
N GLU A 196 -14.49 -9.76 -3.11
CA GLU A 196 -14.75 -9.70 -1.67
C GLU A 196 -13.56 -10.19 -0.84
N LEU A 197 -12.88 -11.26 -1.29
CA LEU A 197 -11.67 -11.76 -0.65
C LEU A 197 -10.57 -10.72 -0.61
N ILE A 198 -10.30 -10.06 -1.75
CA ILE A 198 -9.25 -9.05 -1.84
C ILE A 198 -9.65 -7.77 -1.12
N ALA A 199 -10.90 -7.32 -1.19
CA ALA A 199 -11.35 -6.14 -0.46
C ALA A 199 -11.27 -6.33 1.07
N ASN A 200 -11.37 -7.56 1.55
CA ASN A 200 -11.29 -7.93 2.96
C ASN A 200 -10.06 -8.79 3.28
N TRP A 201 -8.90 -8.44 2.73
CA TRP A 201 -7.63 -9.19 2.86
C TRP A 201 -7.21 -9.49 4.31
N GLU A 202 -7.79 -8.80 5.28
CA GLU A 202 -7.52 -9.03 6.72
C GLU A 202 -8.36 -10.16 7.32
N ARG A 203 -9.41 -10.58 6.64
CA ARG A 203 -10.26 -11.70 7.09
C ARG A 203 -9.42 -12.98 7.14
N GLY A 204 -9.49 -13.71 8.25
CA GLY A 204 -8.68 -14.91 8.47
C GLY A 204 -7.24 -14.64 8.93
N ARG A 205 -6.85 -13.38 9.15
CA ARG A 205 -5.57 -13.03 9.75
C ARG A 205 -5.46 -13.59 11.16
N ASP A 206 -4.25 -14.05 11.51
CA ASP A 206 -3.94 -14.46 12.88
C ASP A 206 -4.32 -13.35 13.88
N PRO A 207 -5.15 -13.64 14.90
CA PRO A 207 -5.58 -12.63 15.88
C PRO A 207 -4.42 -11.98 16.65
N ALA A 208 -3.33 -12.71 16.92
CA ALA A 208 -2.16 -12.15 17.55
C ALA A 208 -1.45 -11.14 16.63
N TYR A 209 -1.35 -11.47 15.33
CA TYR A 209 -0.82 -10.55 14.34
C TYR A 209 -1.71 -9.31 14.18
N ALA A 210 -3.03 -9.46 14.15
CA ALA A 210 -3.97 -8.34 14.07
C ALA A 210 -3.79 -7.37 15.24
N ARG A 211 -3.69 -7.89 16.48
CA ARG A 211 -3.40 -7.07 17.67
C ARG A 211 -2.04 -6.39 17.62
N ALA A 212 -1.02 -7.10 17.16
CA ALA A 212 0.33 -6.55 17.03
C ALA A 212 0.40 -5.42 15.99
N LEU A 213 -0.33 -5.54 14.87
CA LEU A 213 -0.47 -4.48 13.87
C LEU A 213 -1.21 -3.26 14.43
N GLN A 214 -2.25 -3.46 15.21
CA GLN A 214 -2.96 -2.35 15.85
C GLN A 214 -2.04 -1.61 16.81
N SER A 215 -1.36 -2.33 17.71
CA SER A 215 -0.38 -1.74 18.63
C SER A 215 0.73 -1.00 17.87
N TRP A 216 1.24 -1.59 16.78
CA TRP A 216 2.24 -0.95 15.95
C TRP A 216 1.73 0.36 15.34
N ARG A 217 0.50 0.38 14.80
CA ARG A 217 -0.13 1.58 14.25
C ARG A 217 -0.28 2.67 15.31
N ASP A 218 -0.76 2.29 16.50
CA ASP A 218 -0.99 3.23 17.59
C ASP A 218 0.32 3.92 18.02
N GLN A 219 1.39 3.16 18.13
CA GLN A 219 2.72 3.67 18.47
C GLN A 219 3.32 4.52 17.34
N TYR A 220 3.08 4.13 16.08
CA TYR A 220 3.53 4.92 14.94
C TYR A 220 2.81 6.27 14.87
N PHE A 221 1.51 6.28 15.13
CA PHE A 221 0.74 7.52 15.16
C PHE A 221 1.18 8.42 16.33
N GLN A 222 1.50 7.82 17.48
CA GLN A 222 2.07 8.60 18.58
C GLN A 222 3.41 9.24 18.17
N LEU A 223 4.30 8.49 17.52
CA LEU A 223 5.54 9.05 16.98
C LEU A 223 5.28 10.23 16.04
N LEU A 224 4.31 10.10 15.11
CA LEU A 224 3.98 11.19 14.18
C LEU A 224 3.50 12.45 14.90
N VAL A 225 2.67 12.32 15.93
CA VAL A 225 2.20 13.44 16.77
C VAL A 225 3.37 14.09 17.52
N ASP A 226 4.28 13.28 18.06
CA ASP A 226 5.43 13.79 18.84
C ASP A 226 6.45 14.50 17.90
N ILE A 227 6.68 13.97 16.71
CA ILE A 227 7.47 14.62 15.67
C ILE A 227 6.82 15.94 15.25
N ASP A 228 5.49 15.97 15.01
CA ASP A 228 4.79 17.20 14.61
C ASP A 228 4.95 18.30 15.65
N ARG A 229 4.81 17.98 16.94
CA ARG A 229 5.02 18.94 18.04
C ARG A 229 6.42 19.53 18.09
N SER A 230 7.41 18.81 17.59
CA SER A 230 8.83 19.22 17.58
C SER A 230 9.27 19.88 16.27
N LEU A 231 8.35 20.04 15.29
CA LEU A 231 8.70 20.63 13.99
C LEU A 231 9.15 22.08 14.12
N SER A 232 10.25 22.40 13.47
CA SER A 232 10.63 23.79 13.26
C SER A 232 9.63 24.50 12.33
N PRO A 233 9.57 25.86 12.34
CA PRO A 233 8.73 26.59 11.39
C PRO A 233 9.02 26.26 9.92
N GLU A 234 10.27 25.96 9.57
CA GLU A 234 10.65 25.55 8.23
C GLU A 234 10.13 24.14 7.88
N GLN A 235 10.32 23.18 8.79
CA GLN A 235 9.80 21.82 8.63
C GLN A 235 8.27 21.82 8.47
N ARG A 236 7.56 22.60 9.28
CA ARG A 236 6.11 22.74 9.19
C ARG A 236 5.67 23.31 7.84
N ARG A 237 6.30 24.41 7.38
CA ARG A 237 6.02 24.96 6.04
C ARG A 237 6.24 23.91 4.93
N ARG A 238 7.29 23.09 5.04
CA ARG A 238 7.58 22.04 4.06
C ARG A 238 6.49 20.95 4.07
N ALA A 239 6.04 20.50 5.25
CA ALA A 239 4.96 19.52 5.38
C ALA A 239 3.66 20.01 4.73
N HIS A 240 3.25 21.24 5.04
CA HIS A 240 2.07 21.89 4.43
C HIS A 240 2.23 22.06 2.91
N GLY A 241 3.41 22.45 2.45
CA GLY A 241 3.72 22.56 1.02
C GLY A 241 3.60 21.21 0.30
N ASN A 242 4.03 20.11 0.94
CA ASN A 242 3.88 18.77 0.40
C ASN A 242 2.40 18.36 0.29
N LEU A 243 1.58 18.59 1.32
CA LEU A 243 0.14 18.28 1.27
C LEU A 243 -0.57 19.03 0.14
N ARG A 244 -0.31 20.35 0.01
CA ARG A 244 -0.89 21.15 -1.08
C ARG A 244 -0.48 20.63 -2.46
N ARG A 245 0.82 20.34 -2.65
CA ARG A 245 1.32 19.77 -3.91
C ARG A 245 0.67 18.43 -4.25
N TYR A 246 0.40 17.58 -3.27
CA TYR A 246 -0.35 16.33 -3.51
C TYR A 246 -1.79 16.60 -3.96
N ALA A 247 -2.49 17.56 -3.35
CA ALA A 247 -3.83 17.96 -3.76
C ALA A 247 -3.84 18.47 -5.22
N GLU A 248 -2.91 19.37 -5.57
CA GLU A 248 -2.73 19.92 -6.92
C GLU A 248 -2.40 18.83 -7.95
N ASP A 249 -1.54 17.87 -7.59
CA ASP A 249 -1.20 16.75 -8.46
C ASP A 249 -2.43 15.86 -8.73
N PHE A 250 -3.21 15.52 -7.70
CA PHE A 250 -4.43 14.75 -7.87
C PHE A 250 -5.48 15.49 -8.70
N GLU A 251 -5.66 16.81 -8.49
CA GLU A 251 -6.57 17.65 -9.28
C GLU A 251 -6.19 17.66 -10.75
N ALA A 252 -4.91 17.89 -11.05
CA ALA A 252 -4.42 17.90 -12.43
C ALA A 252 -4.56 16.53 -13.12
N LEU A 253 -4.47 15.43 -12.37
CA LEU A 253 -4.68 14.08 -12.90
C LEU A 253 -6.17 13.75 -13.10
N ALA A 254 -7.04 14.27 -12.24
CA ALA A 254 -8.49 14.06 -12.35
C ALA A 254 -9.14 14.89 -13.46
N ALA A 255 -8.51 16.02 -13.85
CA ALA A 255 -9.03 16.93 -14.89
C ALA A 255 -8.73 16.47 -16.33
N ARG A 256 -7.98 15.42 -16.53
CA ARG A 256 -7.61 14.82 -17.83
C ARG A 256 -8.51 13.65 -18.17
#